data_fcca13b61c18910c253c12b12a5b9ee3
#
_entry.id   fcca13b61c18910c253c12b12a5b9ee3
#
_cell.length_a   1.000
_cell.length_b   1.000
_cell.length_c   1.000
_cell.angle_alpha   90.00
_cell.angle_beta   90.00
_cell.angle_gamma   90.00
#
_symmetry.space_group_name_H-M   'P 1'
#
loop_
_entity.id
_entity.type
_entity.pdbx_description
1 polymer ?
#
loop_
_entity_poly.entity_id
_entity_poly.type
_entity_poly.pdbx_seq_one_letter_code
_entity_poly.pdbx_strand_id
1 'polypeptide(L)'
;MQFASRYVVNALFAPNIIILKFRKLSERPDMREKTYSFTIEEIPIIVTKKRMKNMYLRISKEDGSVRISAPHQMSDERIYRFAKERIDWIRVYREKYLRAKEGRREVRQLSEAELKQQKLLLKKDVEKLIAKWEPVMGVKASGVTIRQMKTRWGSCNVRTHHININLALAKKPPECLEYVVVHELTHILEPSHNAVFWGYMTQFYPNW
;
A
#
# COMPACT_ATOMS: atom_id res chain seq x y z
N MET A 1 42.93 15.06 1.30
CA MET A 1 42.49 13.99 2.22
C MET A 1 41.02 13.68 1.96
N GLN A 2 40.79 12.52 1.35
CA GLN A 2 39.45 12.04 0.94
C GLN A 2 38.70 11.51 2.16
N PHE A 3 37.53 12.03 2.45
CA PHE A 3 36.54 11.33 3.28
C PHE A 3 35.57 10.57 2.36
N ALA A 4 35.89 9.32 2.18
CA ALA A 4 35.01 8.37 1.51
C ALA A 4 33.76 8.11 2.35
N SER A 5 32.62 8.54 1.84
CA SER A 5 31.29 8.26 2.42
C SER A 5 30.94 6.80 2.20
N ARG A 6 31.05 5.97 3.24
CA ARG A 6 30.55 4.58 3.26
C ARG A 6 29.04 4.58 3.51
N TYR A 7 28.24 4.65 2.46
CA TYR A 7 26.81 4.33 2.55
C TYR A 7 26.42 3.40 1.41
N VAL A 8 25.98 2.20 1.77
CA VAL A 8 25.32 1.29 0.82
C VAL A 8 23.88 1.76 0.69
N VAL A 9 23.49 2.22 -0.49
CA VAL A 9 22.14 2.66 -0.80
C VAL A 9 21.40 1.51 -1.44
N ASN A 10 20.55 0.82 -0.68
CA ASN A 10 19.58 -0.11 -1.24
C ASN A 10 18.26 0.65 -1.44
N ALA A 11 17.89 0.92 -2.68
CA ALA A 11 16.61 1.50 -3.04
C ALA A 11 15.59 0.39 -3.31
N LEU A 12 14.54 0.32 -2.50
CA LEU A 12 13.38 -0.53 -2.75
C LEU A 12 12.31 0.32 -3.45
N PHE A 13 11.92 -0.08 -4.64
CA PHE A 13 10.91 0.60 -5.46
C PHE A 13 9.54 -0.02 -5.23
N ALA A 14 8.61 0.77 -4.68
CA ALA A 14 7.18 0.53 -4.77
C ALA A 14 6.58 1.63 -5.67
N PRO A 15 5.45 1.39 -6.38
CA PRO A 15 4.99 2.29 -7.46
C PRO A 15 4.72 3.75 -7.05
N ASN A 16 4.75 4.09 -5.77
CA ASN A 16 4.51 5.45 -5.26
C ASN A 16 5.28 5.80 -3.98
N ILE A 17 6.29 5.00 -3.62
CA ILE A 17 7.12 5.21 -2.42
C ILE A 17 8.57 4.88 -2.73
N ILE A 18 9.49 5.81 -2.46
CA ILE A 18 10.93 5.57 -2.49
C ILE A 18 11.44 5.58 -1.05
N ILE A 19 12.14 4.52 -0.66
CA ILE A 19 12.68 4.33 0.69
C ILE A 19 14.21 4.33 0.62
N LEU A 20 14.85 5.21 1.41
CA LEU A 20 16.28 5.15 1.67
C LEU A 20 16.55 4.73 3.11
N LYS A 21 17.34 3.67 3.31
CA LYS A 21 17.74 3.19 4.64
C LYS A 21 19.10 3.79 5.05
N PHE A 22 19.17 4.36 6.26
CA PHE A 22 20.38 4.94 6.83
C PHE A 22 20.73 4.33 8.19
N ARG A 23 22.04 4.22 8.48
CA ARG A 23 22.56 3.76 9.76
C ARG A 23 22.84 4.93 10.70
N LYS A 24 22.67 4.72 12.00
CA LYS A 24 22.53 5.67 13.11
C LYS A 24 23.82 6.41 13.45
N LEU A 25 23.70 7.70 13.82
CA LEU A 25 24.57 8.42 14.75
C LEU A 25 23.70 9.05 15.85
N SER A 26 24.21 9.00 17.09
CA SER A 26 23.49 9.33 18.31
C SER A 26 23.70 10.79 18.69
N GLU A 27 22.59 11.57 18.77
CA GLU A 27 22.42 12.71 19.65
C GLU A 27 20.94 13.10 19.65
N ARG A 28 20.39 13.57 20.79
CA ARG A 28 18.97 13.86 20.96
C ARG A 28 18.69 15.34 20.72
N PRO A 29 18.10 15.76 19.60
CA PRO A 29 17.56 17.11 19.45
C PRO A 29 16.06 17.17 19.73
N ASP A 30 15.56 18.40 19.92
CA ASP A 30 14.15 18.75 20.13
C ASP A 30 13.19 17.97 19.22
N MET A 31 12.23 17.25 19.85
CA MET A 31 11.47 16.17 19.23
C MET A 31 10.14 16.62 18.59
N ARG A 32 9.95 17.90 18.31
CA ARG A 32 8.76 18.40 17.60
C ARG A 32 8.87 18.18 16.11
N GLU A 33 7.78 17.77 15.47
CA GLU A 33 7.72 17.67 14.01
C GLU A 33 7.91 19.07 13.40
N LYS A 34 8.91 19.21 12.51
CA LYS A 34 9.13 20.43 11.73
C LYS A 34 8.65 20.22 10.30
N THR A 35 7.72 21.03 9.85
CA THR A 35 7.21 20.99 8.48
C THR A 35 7.57 22.30 7.77
N TYR A 36 8.10 22.16 6.55
CA TYR A 36 8.40 23.27 5.64
C TYR A 36 8.19 22.80 4.19
N SER A 37 8.27 23.72 3.24
CA SER A 37 8.17 23.41 1.82
C SER A 37 9.24 24.13 1.02
N PHE A 38 9.61 23.52 -0.11
CA PHE A 38 10.42 24.15 -1.15
C PHE A 38 9.87 23.73 -2.53
N THR A 39 10.32 24.43 -3.57
CA THR A 39 9.86 24.18 -4.94
C THR A 39 11.04 23.76 -5.80
N ILE A 40 10.86 22.73 -6.63
CA ILE A 40 11.78 22.33 -7.69
C ILE A 40 10.97 22.27 -8.99
N GLU A 41 11.40 23.02 -10.01
CA GLU A 41 10.74 23.06 -11.31
C GLU A 41 9.20 23.21 -11.20
N GLU A 42 8.77 24.22 -10.44
CA GLU A 42 7.36 24.54 -10.16
C GLU A 42 6.57 23.49 -9.36
N ILE A 43 7.21 22.40 -8.95
CA ILE A 43 6.59 21.37 -8.13
C ILE A 43 6.82 21.66 -6.65
N PRO A 44 5.78 21.98 -5.88
CA PRO A 44 5.91 22.21 -4.45
C PRO A 44 6.12 20.87 -3.74
N ILE A 45 7.12 20.81 -2.87
CA ILE A 45 7.48 19.63 -2.08
C ILE A 45 7.36 19.99 -0.60
N ILE A 46 6.49 19.27 0.10
CA ILE A 46 6.28 19.45 1.54
C ILE A 46 7.20 18.48 2.28
N VAL A 47 8.02 18.99 3.17
CA VAL A 47 8.94 18.21 3.99
C VAL A 47 8.47 18.21 5.43
N THR A 48 8.39 17.01 6.03
CA THR A 48 8.14 16.85 7.46
C THR A 48 9.31 16.12 8.10
N LYS A 49 10.09 16.82 8.94
CA LYS A 49 11.13 16.20 9.76
C LYS A 49 10.53 15.67 11.05
N LYS A 50 10.81 14.38 11.34
CA LYS A 50 10.29 13.72 12.53
C LYS A 50 11.21 12.57 12.99
N ARG A 51 10.89 11.99 14.15
CA ARG A 51 11.66 10.86 14.68
C ARG A 51 11.48 9.61 13.82
N MET A 52 12.43 9.38 12.93
CA MET A 52 12.43 8.22 12.03
C MET A 52 13.86 7.87 11.60
N LYS A 53 14.05 6.67 11.06
CA LYS A 53 15.36 6.18 10.60
C LYS A 53 15.62 6.46 9.12
N ASN A 54 14.58 6.44 8.30
CA ASN A 54 14.67 6.48 6.85
C ASN A 54 13.96 7.73 6.30
N MET A 55 14.36 8.19 5.12
CA MET A 55 13.66 9.21 4.36
C MET A 55 12.68 8.53 3.40
N TYR A 56 11.48 9.11 3.26
CA TYR A 56 10.43 8.63 2.37
C TYR A 56 9.93 9.78 1.50
N LEU A 57 9.84 9.54 0.20
CA LEU A 57 9.15 10.40 -0.74
C LEU A 57 7.83 9.72 -1.14
N ARG A 58 6.74 10.46 -1.07
CA ARG A 58 5.40 10.00 -1.43
C ARG A 58 4.72 11.03 -2.30
N ILE A 59 3.99 10.55 -3.31
CA ILE A 59 3.09 11.36 -4.11
C ILE A 59 1.66 10.92 -3.78
N SER A 60 0.83 11.87 -3.38
CA SER A 60 -0.57 11.62 -3.09
C SER A 60 -1.33 11.27 -4.37
N LYS A 61 -2.11 10.20 -4.31
CA LYS A 61 -2.97 9.78 -5.43
C LYS A 61 -4.23 10.65 -5.55
N GLU A 62 -4.53 11.42 -4.52
CA GLU A 62 -5.77 12.21 -4.43
C GLU A 62 -5.60 13.59 -5.10
N ASP A 63 -4.45 14.23 -4.90
CA ASP A 63 -4.18 15.61 -5.30
C ASP A 63 -2.82 15.81 -5.99
N GLY A 64 -2.02 14.75 -6.15
CA GLY A 64 -0.68 14.83 -6.71
C GLY A 64 0.33 15.57 -5.81
N SER A 65 0.00 15.87 -4.53
CA SER A 65 0.93 16.54 -3.63
C SER A 65 2.15 15.67 -3.33
N VAL A 66 3.32 16.30 -3.36
CA VAL A 66 4.61 15.64 -3.11
C VAL A 66 5.03 15.88 -1.68
N ARG A 67 5.27 14.82 -0.93
CA ARG A 67 5.64 14.88 0.48
C ARG A 67 6.89 14.07 0.77
N ILE A 68 7.82 14.66 1.51
CA ILE A 68 9.01 13.99 2.03
C ILE A 68 8.91 13.91 3.55
N SER A 69 9.06 12.70 4.10
CA SER A 69 9.26 12.51 5.53
C SER A 69 10.73 12.17 5.76
N ALA A 70 11.41 12.90 6.62
CA ALA A 70 12.85 12.75 6.86
C ALA A 70 13.19 12.75 8.36
N PRO A 71 14.33 12.11 8.75
CA PRO A 71 14.87 12.22 10.11
C PRO A 71 15.22 13.68 10.47
N HIS A 72 15.04 14.07 11.74
CA HIS A 72 15.43 15.41 12.23
C HIS A 72 16.88 15.79 11.93
N GLN A 73 17.79 14.81 12.00
CA GLN A 73 19.23 14.99 11.81
C GLN A 73 19.65 15.17 10.35
N MET A 74 18.73 14.98 9.40
CA MET A 74 19.07 15.10 7.98
C MET A 74 19.12 16.56 7.57
N SER A 75 20.22 16.97 6.90
CA SER A 75 20.35 18.33 6.38
C SER A 75 19.34 18.62 5.28
N ASP A 76 18.91 19.88 5.19
CA ASP A 76 17.93 20.30 4.18
C ASP A 76 18.50 20.20 2.76
N GLU A 77 19.80 20.46 2.60
CA GLU A 77 20.52 20.28 1.33
C GLU A 77 20.47 18.81 0.84
N ARG A 78 20.60 17.86 1.76
CA ARG A 78 20.51 16.44 1.42
C ARG A 78 19.10 16.05 1.00
N ILE A 79 18.08 16.59 1.68
CA ILE A 79 16.67 16.37 1.33
C ILE A 79 16.35 17.00 -0.04
N TYR A 80 16.85 18.22 -0.28
CA TYR A 80 16.69 18.90 -1.58
C TYR A 80 17.36 18.11 -2.72
N ARG A 81 18.61 17.70 -2.54
CA ARG A 81 19.35 16.89 -3.54
C ARG A 81 18.62 15.60 -3.85
N PHE A 82 18.16 14.90 -2.83
CA PHE A 82 17.37 13.67 -3.00
C PHE A 82 16.11 13.90 -3.86
N ALA A 83 15.39 14.98 -3.62
CA ALA A 83 14.22 15.35 -4.41
C ALA A 83 14.59 15.73 -5.85
N LYS A 84 15.67 16.52 -6.02
CA LYS A 84 16.16 16.99 -7.32
C LYS A 84 16.60 15.82 -8.22
N GLU A 85 17.35 14.85 -7.68
CA GLU A 85 17.76 13.63 -8.40
C GLU A 85 16.58 12.78 -8.90
N ARG A 86 15.37 13.00 -8.33
CA ARG A 86 14.15 12.24 -8.64
C ARG A 86 13.05 13.08 -9.26
N ILE A 87 13.40 14.26 -9.72
CA ILE A 87 12.39 15.21 -10.21
C ILE A 87 11.62 14.67 -11.42
N ASP A 88 12.27 13.95 -12.33
CA ASP A 88 11.62 13.34 -13.49
C ASP A 88 10.63 12.24 -13.06
N TRP A 89 11.03 11.40 -12.10
CA TRP A 89 10.13 10.41 -11.52
C TRP A 89 8.93 11.09 -10.84
N ILE A 90 9.17 12.16 -10.05
CA ILE A 90 8.11 12.94 -9.40
C ILE A 90 7.14 13.51 -10.44
N ARG A 91 7.65 14.10 -11.53
CA ARG A 91 6.86 14.70 -12.61
C ARG A 91 5.94 13.65 -13.25
N VAL A 92 6.49 12.53 -13.68
CA VAL A 92 5.73 11.44 -14.32
C VAL A 92 4.62 10.91 -13.44
N TYR A 93 4.91 10.60 -12.17
CA TYR A 93 3.89 10.04 -11.28
C TYR A 93 2.87 11.07 -10.81
N ARG A 94 3.29 12.33 -10.59
CA ARG A 94 2.37 13.44 -10.29
C ARG A 94 1.38 13.66 -11.42
N GLU A 95 1.87 13.74 -12.65
CA GLU A 95 1.02 13.90 -13.83
C GLU A 95 0.05 12.73 -14.00
N LYS A 96 0.53 11.50 -13.86
CA LYS A 96 -0.32 10.31 -13.88
C LYS A 96 -1.47 10.40 -12.86
N TYR A 97 -1.21 10.90 -11.65
CA TYR A 97 -2.26 11.01 -10.63
C TYR A 97 -3.20 12.20 -10.88
N LEU A 98 -2.71 13.30 -11.42
CA LEU A 98 -3.54 14.43 -11.81
C LEU A 98 -4.48 14.05 -12.96
N ARG A 99 -3.98 13.41 -14.03
CA ARG A 99 -4.81 12.88 -15.12
C ARG A 99 -5.82 11.83 -14.64
N ALA A 100 -5.43 10.93 -13.73
CA ALA A 100 -6.34 9.97 -13.14
C ALA A 100 -7.42 10.61 -12.28
N LYS A 101 -7.17 11.80 -11.70
CA LYS A 101 -8.16 12.59 -10.97
C LYS A 101 -9.16 13.26 -11.92
N GLU A 102 -8.69 13.80 -13.05
CA GLU A 102 -9.55 14.37 -14.10
C GLU A 102 -10.50 13.30 -14.66
N GLY A 103 -9.98 12.13 -15.04
CA GLY A 103 -10.81 11.02 -15.49
C GLY A 103 -11.73 10.43 -14.40
N ARG A 104 -11.39 10.58 -13.10
CA ARG A 104 -12.30 10.17 -12.00
C ARG A 104 -13.48 11.11 -11.79
N ARG A 105 -13.37 12.37 -12.19
CA ARG A 105 -14.53 13.31 -12.16
C ARG A 105 -15.62 12.89 -13.12
N GLU A 106 -15.30 12.18 -14.20
CA GLU A 106 -16.26 11.62 -15.16
C GLU A 106 -16.81 10.25 -14.76
N VAL A 107 -16.18 9.54 -13.81
CA VAL A 107 -16.71 8.27 -13.31
C VAL A 107 -17.93 8.57 -12.44
N ARG A 108 -19.11 8.34 -13.02
CA ARG A 108 -20.39 8.36 -12.31
C ARG A 108 -20.26 7.65 -10.96
N GLN A 109 -20.52 8.37 -9.87
CA GLN A 109 -20.66 7.74 -8.56
C GLN A 109 -21.87 6.80 -8.62
N LEU A 110 -21.64 5.53 -8.28
CA LEU A 110 -22.73 4.55 -8.20
C LEU A 110 -23.74 5.01 -7.16
N SER A 111 -25.02 4.90 -7.50
CA SER A 111 -26.10 5.12 -6.54
C SER A 111 -26.00 4.11 -5.38
N GLU A 112 -26.64 4.40 -4.26
CA GLU A 112 -26.69 3.47 -3.13
C GLU A 112 -27.29 2.11 -3.50
N ALA A 113 -28.29 2.11 -4.39
CA ALA A 113 -28.91 0.88 -4.90
C ALA A 113 -27.92 0.05 -5.72
N GLU A 114 -27.17 0.69 -6.64
CA GLU A 114 -26.14 0.03 -7.44
C GLU A 114 -25.00 -0.52 -6.56
N LEU A 115 -24.58 0.24 -5.53
CA LEU A 115 -23.59 -0.22 -4.54
C LEU A 115 -24.08 -1.43 -3.74
N LYS A 116 -25.36 -1.43 -3.33
CA LYS A 116 -25.97 -2.54 -2.61
C LYS A 116 -26.05 -3.79 -3.50
N GLN A 117 -26.45 -3.62 -4.75
CA GLN A 117 -26.50 -4.71 -5.72
C GLN A 117 -25.10 -5.29 -6.00
N GLN A 118 -24.10 -4.41 -6.20
CA GLN A 118 -22.72 -4.85 -6.43
C GLN A 118 -22.14 -5.63 -5.23
N LYS A 119 -22.44 -5.18 -4.00
CA LYS A 119 -22.07 -5.93 -2.78
C LYS A 119 -22.71 -7.30 -2.72
N LEU A 120 -24.00 -7.39 -3.08
CA LEU A 120 -24.74 -8.66 -3.06
C LEU A 120 -24.18 -9.65 -4.08
N LEU A 121 -23.90 -9.21 -5.31
CA LEU A 121 -23.32 -10.04 -6.35
C LEU A 121 -21.93 -10.53 -5.95
N LEU A 122 -21.06 -9.62 -5.54
CA LEU A 122 -19.72 -9.99 -5.09
C LEU A 122 -19.76 -10.96 -3.89
N LYS A 123 -20.69 -10.77 -2.96
CA LYS A 123 -20.85 -11.67 -1.82
C LYS A 123 -21.19 -13.10 -2.27
N LYS A 124 -22.10 -13.24 -3.22
CA LYS A 124 -22.47 -14.57 -3.80
C LYS A 124 -21.26 -15.24 -4.45
N ASP A 125 -20.42 -14.49 -5.18
CA ASP A 125 -19.24 -15.06 -5.83
C ASP A 125 -18.18 -15.46 -4.80
N VAL A 126 -17.98 -14.67 -3.74
CA VAL A 126 -17.10 -15.01 -2.62
C VAL A 126 -17.60 -16.26 -1.88
N GLU A 127 -18.91 -16.37 -1.61
CA GLU A 127 -19.50 -17.53 -0.95
C GLU A 127 -19.31 -18.81 -1.79
N LYS A 128 -19.43 -18.74 -3.12
CA LYS A 128 -19.11 -19.87 -4.01
C LYS A 128 -17.65 -20.27 -3.92
N LEU A 129 -16.73 -19.29 -3.91
CA LEU A 129 -15.28 -19.57 -3.79
C LEU A 129 -14.94 -20.16 -2.43
N ILE A 130 -15.53 -19.65 -1.35
CA ILE A 130 -15.37 -20.21 0.00
C ILE A 130 -15.86 -21.67 0.01
N ALA A 131 -17.04 -21.95 -0.50
CA ALA A 131 -17.59 -23.31 -0.58
C ALA A 131 -16.71 -24.26 -1.41
N LYS A 132 -16.05 -23.76 -2.46
CA LYS A 132 -15.07 -24.50 -3.26
C LYS A 132 -13.82 -24.85 -2.45
N TRP A 133 -13.26 -23.86 -1.72
CA TRP A 133 -11.93 -23.97 -1.13
C TRP A 133 -11.92 -24.53 0.30
N GLU A 134 -12.98 -24.35 1.09
CA GLU A 134 -13.07 -24.87 2.46
C GLU A 134 -12.77 -26.39 2.54
N PRO A 135 -13.39 -27.26 1.72
CA PRO A 135 -13.11 -28.70 1.79
C PRO A 135 -11.70 -29.03 1.32
N VAL A 136 -11.15 -28.29 0.36
CA VAL A 136 -9.79 -28.51 -0.17
C VAL A 136 -8.73 -28.14 0.87
N MET A 137 -8.97 -27.08 1.61
CA MET A 137 -8.04 -26.54 2.61
C MET A 137 -8.26 -27.11 4.01
N GLY A 138 -9.37 -27.80 4.25
CA GLY A 138 -9.72 -28.33 5.57
C GLY A 138 -10.05 -27.26 6.59
N VAL A 139 -10.54 -26.09 6.16
CA VAL A 139 -10.87 -24.95 7.02
C VAL A 139 -12.34 -24.60 6.95
N LYS A 140 -12.82 -23.77 7.90
CA LYS A 140 -14.20 -23.26 7.90
C LYS A 140 -14.21 -21.77 8.24
N ALA A 141 -14.71 -20.96 7.31
CA ALA A 141 -15.03 -19.56 7.59
C ALA A 141 -16.35 -19.44 8.34
N SER A 142 -16.44 -18.54 9.30
CA SER A 142 -17.69 -18.27 10.04
C SER A 142 -18.67 -17.40 9.26
N GLY A 143 -18.16 -16.71 8.23
CA GLY A 143 -18.96 -15.84 7.38
C GLY A 143 -18.11 -14.83 6.64
N VAL A 144 -18.75 -14.09 5.72
CA VAL A 144 -18.09 -13.08 4.88
C VAL A 144 -18.86 -11.75 4.88
N THR A 145 -18.11 -10.65 4.90
CA THR A 145 -18.64 -9.29 4.74
C THR A 145 -17.91 -8.56 3.61
N ILE A 146 -18.67 -7.93 2.73
CA ILE A 146 -18.13 -7.06 1.67
C ILE A 146 -18.04 -5.63 2.19
N ARG A 147 -16.83 -5.05 2.21
CA ARG A 147 -16.55 -3.70 2.71
C ARG A 147 -15.77 -2.87 1.69
N GLN A 148 -15.91 -1.56 1.76
CA GLN A 148 -14.97 -0.65 1.10
C GLN A 148 -13.75 -0.50 2.00
N MET A 149 -12.57 -0.91 1.52
CA MET A 149 -11.31 -0.82 2.25
C MET A 149 -10.30 0.01 1.46
N LYS A 150 -9.52 0.86 2.14
CA LYS A 150 -8.55 1.76 1.49
C LYS A 150 -7.20 1.09 1.21
N THR A 151 -6.78 0.17 2.05
CA THR A 151 -5.40 -0.34 2.10
C THR A 151 -5.26 -1.86 1.94
N ARG A 152 -6.36 -2.60 1.95
CA ARG A 152 -6.36 -4.08 1.89
C ARG A 152 -7.37 -4.59 0.89
N TRP A 153 -7.08 -5.76 0.30
CA TRP A 153 -8.00 -6.49 -0.57
C TRP A 153 -8.93 -7.42 0.20
N GLY A 154 -8.44 -7.95 1.32
CA GLY A 154 -9.18 -8.77 2.26
C GLY A 154 -8.65 -8.63 3.68
N SER A 155 -9.29 -9.29 4.61
CA SER A 155 -8.77 -9.56 5.96
C SER A 155 -9.52 -10.72 6.60
N CYS A 156 -8.79 -11.62 7.26
CA CYS A 156 -9.35 -12.68 8.09
C CYS A 156 -9.19 -12.33 9.58
N ASN A 157 -10.25 -12.51 10.36
CA ASN A 157 -10.14 -12.52 11.80
C ASN A 157 -9.82 -13.96 12.23
N VAL A 158 -8.57 -14.21 12.59
CA VAL A 158 -8.06 -15.56 12.93
C VAL A 158 -8.72 -16.19 14.15
N ARG A 159 -9.35 -15.40 15.03
CA ARG A 159 -10.07 -15.90 16.21
C ARG A 159 -11.49 -16.32 15.89
N THR A 160 -12.17 -15.54 15.06
CA THR A 160 -13.56 -15.77 14.70
C THR A 160 -13.72 -16.43 13.33
N HIS A 161 -12.65 -16.57 12.55
CA HIS A 161 -12.64 -17.04 11.16
C HIS A 161 -13.57 -16.24 10.23
N HIS A 162 -13.88 -14.98 10.59
CA HIS A 162 -14.69 -14.10 9.75
C HIS A 162 -13.84 -13.39 8.71
N ILE A 163 -14.26 -13.44 7.45
CA ILE A 163 -13.53 -12.86 6.31
C ILE A 163 -14.18 -11.56 5.86
N ASN A 164 -13.39 -10.51 5.63
CA ASN A 164 -13.85 -9.30 4.96
C ASN A 164 -13.19 -9.22 3.59
N ILE A 165 -13.95 -8.89 2.56
CA ILE A 165 -13.50 -8.74 1.17
C ILE A 165 -13.76 -7.30 0.70
N ASN A 166 -12.80 -6.73 -0.01
CA ASN A 166 -12.92 -5.36 -0.52
C ASN A 166 -13.84 -5.32 -1.75
N LEU A 167 -14.85 -4.44 -1.70
CA LEU A 167 -15.78 -4.21 -2.82
C LEU A 167 -15.05 -3.86 -4.14
N ALA A 168 -13.86 -3.27 -4.07
CA ALA A 168 -13.08 -2.94 -5.26
C ALA A 168 -12.71 -4.17 -6.12
N LEU A 169 -12.76 -5.39 -5.55
CA LEU A 169 -12.55 -6.65 -6.29
C LEU A 169 -13.66 -6.94 -7.29
N ALA A 170 -14.85 -6.37 -7.13
CA ALA A 170 -15.93 -6.48 -8.13
C ALA A 170 -15.55 -5.92 -9.51
N LYS A 171 -14.49 -5.08 -9.58
CA LYS A 171 -13.98 -4.48 -10.82
C LYS A 171 -12.66 -5.10 -11.28
N LYS A 172 -12.26 -6.23 -10.70
CA LYS A 172 -11.02 -6.94 -11.01
C LYS A 172 -11.32 -8.26 -11.71
N PRO A 173 -10.35 -8.83 -12.44
CA PRO A 173 -10.47 -10.17 -12.99
C PRO A 173 -10.85 -11.19 -11.91
N PRO A 174 -11.62 -12.24 -12.23
CA PRO A 174 -12.08 -13.25 -11.26
C PRO A 174 -10.93 -13.93 -10.50
N GLU A 175 -9.78 -14.10 -11.14
CA GLU A 175 -8.58 -14.72 -10.56
C GLU A 175 -8.07 -13.91 -9.37
N CYS A 176 -8.19 -12.57 -9.42
CA CYS A 176 -7.82 -11.71 -8.30
C CYS A 176 -8.74 -11.93 -7.09
N LEU A 177 -10.03 -12.17 -7.32
CA LEU A 177 -10.97 -12.48 -6.26
C LEU A 177 -10.67 -13.84 -5.64
N GLU A 178 -10.44 -14.84 -6.47
CA GLU A 178 -10.12 -16.19 -6.01
C GLU A 178 -8.82 -16.21 -5.22
N TYR A 179 -7.77 -15.55 -5.72
CA TYR A 179 -6.50 -15.39 -4.99
C TYR A 179 -6.72 -14.79 -3.59
N VAL A 180 -7.48 -13.69 -3.48
CA VAL A 180 -7.72 -13.05 -2.18
C VAL A 180 -8.53 -13.97 -1.26
N VAL A 181 -9.53 -14.69 -1.77
CA VAL A 181 -10.31 -15.64 -0.96
C VAL A 181 -9.41 -16.76 -0.40
N VAL A 182 -8.57 -17.36 -1.23
CA VAL A 182 -7.62 -18.41 -0.80
C VAL A 182 -6.62 -17.83 0.22
N HIS A 183 -6.12 -16.63 0.00
CA HIS A 183 -5.22 -15.92 0.92
C HIS A 183 -5.86 -15.72 2.30
N GLU A 184 -7.11 -15.25 2.35
CA GLU A 184 -7.81 -15.04 3.63
C GLU A 184 -8.20 -16.35 4.32
N LEU A 185 -8.51 -17.41 3.57
CA LEU A 185 -8.72 -18.73 4.13
C LEU A 185 -7.42 -19.34 4.68
N THR A 186 -6.28 -19.07 4.04
CA THR A 186 -4.96 -19.51 4.51
C THR A 186 -4.62 -18.91 5.88
N HIS A 187 -5.10 -17.70 6.20
CA HIS A 187 -4.93 -17.10 7.51
C HIS A 187 -5.65 -17.86 8.66
N ILE A 188 -6.59 -18.72 8.37
CA ILE A 188 -7.18 -19.63 9.36
C ILE A 188 -6.18 -20.72 9.76
N LEU A 189 -5.30 -21.15 8.83
CA LEU A 189 -4.24 -22.15 9.08
C LEU A 189 -2.99 -21.50 9.67
N GLU A 190 -2.59 -20.34 9.15
CA GLU A 190 -1.39 -19.61 9.55
C GLU A 190 -1.65 -18.09 9.58
N PRO A 191 -1.69 -17.49 10.78
CA PRO A 191 -1.99 -16.08 10.95
C PRO A 191 -0.97 -15.12 10.31
N SER A 192 0.28 -15.53 10.20
CA SER A 192 1.40 -14.68 9.79
C SER A 192 1.91 -15.03 8.39
N HIS A 193 2.30 -14.04 7.60
CA HIS A 193 2.89 -14.24 6.27
C HIS A 193 4.35 -14.76 6.36
N ASN A 194 4.56 -15.88 7.03
CA ASN A 194 5.85 -16.57 7.16
C ASN A 194 6.02 -17.66 6.09
N ALA A 195 7.08 -18.45 6.17
CA ALA A 195 7.36 -19.52 5.21
C ALA A 195 6.25 -20.59 5.17
N VAL A 196 5.58 -20.86 6.31
CA VAL A 196 4.47 -21.83 6.39
C VAL A 196 3.27 -21.31 5.62
N PHE A 197 2.91 -20.03 5.79
CA PHE A 197 1.83 -19.38 5.02
C PHE A 197 2.07 -19.48 3.52
N TRP A 198 3.27 -19.13 3.05
CA TRP A 198 3.60 -19.19 1.63
C TRP A 198 3.68 -20.63 1.12
N GLY A 199 4.04 -21.58 1.98
CA GLY A 199 3.92 -23.02 1.69
C GLY A 199 2.50 -23.44 1.38
N TYR A 200 1.53 -23.06 2.22
CA TYR A 200 0.11 -23.28 1.98
C TYR A 200 -0.39 -22.58 0.71
N MET A 201 0.00 -21.30 0.49
CA MET A 201 -0.38 -20.59 -0.73
C MET A 201 0.12 -21.33 -1.99
N THR A 202 1.36 -21.79 -1.99
CA THR A 202 1.93 -22.56 -3.12
C THR A 202 1.23 -23.91 -3.30
N GLN A 203 0.84 -24.56 -2.21
CA GLN A 203 0.12 -25.84 -2.25
C GLN A 203 -1.29 -25.69 -2.83
N PHE A 204 -2.05 -24.69 -2.35
CA PHE A 204 -3.46 -24.54 -2.72
C PHE A 204 -3.67 -23.70 -3.98
N TYR A 205 -2.81 -22.69 -4.21
CA TYR A 205 -2.94 -21.77 -5.33
C TYR A 205 -1.58 -21.49 -5.98
N PRO A 206 -0.98 -22.47 -6.67
CA PRO A 206 0.42 -22.41 -7.12
C PRO A 206 0.76 -21.27 -8.09
N ASN A 207 -0.23 -20.68 -8.77
CA ASN A 207 -0.06 -19.56 -9.70
C ASN A 207 -0.32 -18.17 -9.06
N TRP A 208 -0.12 -18.06 -7.73
CA TRP A 208 -0.33 -16.80 -6.97
C TRP A 208 0.68 -15.71 -7.27
#